data_e3652e023327f6a528e294e6c389fa59
#
_entry.id   e3652e023327f6a528e294e6c389fa59
#
_cell.length_a   1.000
_cell.length_b   1.000
_cell.length_c   1.000
_cell.angle_alpha   90.00
_cell.angle_beta   90.00
_cell.angle_gamma   90.00
#
_symmetry.space_group_name_H-M   'P 1'
#
loop_
_entity.id
_entity.type
_entity.pdbx_description
1 polymer ?
#
loop_
_entity_poly.entity_id
_entity_poly.type
_entity_poly.pdbx_seq_one_letter_code
_entity_poly.pdbx_strand_id
1 'polypeptide(L)'
;MPITARPLTEAHIPAAVDVLTRAFADDPGLLFVLPDAADRARLNARLAEAALRYTMRCGAALVTDGAVRGVALWFPPDAPLPTPADTAETGIAAVPALIGEAAWSRFARLIAHLDTLHPVHAPQPHWYLGMLGVDPAWQRQGLGAALMTPVFSKADRAGVGCYLEAPTAANAHYYANRGFRVVGETDVPESNVHIWLMRRDPAS
;
A
#
# COMPACT_ATOMS: atom_id res chain seq x y z
N MET A 1 20.05 -11.42 14.11
CA MET A 1 19.39 -10.28 14.77
C MET A 1 17.90 -10.28 14.38
N PRO A 2 16.97 -9.92 15.27
CA PRO A 2 15.58 -9.81 14.90
C PRO A 2 15.42 -8.74 13.79
N ILE A 3 14.54 -9.03 12.82
CA ILE A 3 14.22 -8.07 11.77
C ILE A 3 13.31 -7.01 12.40
N THR A 4 13.69 -5.75 12.27
CA THR A 4 12.95 -4.61 12.78
C THR A 4 12.58 -3.66 11.65
N ALA A 5 11.58 -2.81 11.90
CA ALA A 5 11.16 -1.74 11.00
C ALA A 5 11.45 -0.37 11.64
N ARG A 6 11.78 0.60 10.82
CA ARG A 6 12.01 2.00 11.22
C ARG A 6 11.28 2.97 10.29
N PRO A 7 11.05 4.21 10.71
CA PRO A 7 10.50 5.24 9.82
C PRO A 7 11.37 5.42 8.57
N LEU A 8 10.72 5.58 7.43
CA LEU A 8 11.35 5.96 6.17
C LEU A 8 11.82 7.42 6.26
N THR A 9 12.99 7.71 5.70
CA THR A 9 13.53 9.07 5.55
C THR A 9 13.84 9.33 4.09
N GLU A 10 14.10 10.59 3.71
CA GLU A 10 14.47 10.97 2.33
C GLU A 10 15.63 10.14 1.77
N ALA A 11 16.63 9.82 2.60
CA ALA A 11 17.77 8.99 2.20
C ALA A 11 17.38 7.55 1.80
N HIS A 12 16.23 7.06 2.24
CA HIS A 12 15.75 5.72 1.92
C HIS A 12 14.94 5.68 0.62
N ILE A 13 14.46 6.81 0.10
CA ILE A 13 13.53 6.85 -1.05
C ILE A 13 14.06 6.08 -2.25
N PRO A 14 15.30 6.26 -2.73
CA PRO A 14 15.77 5.53 -3.91
C PRO A 14 15.68 4.01 -3.74
N ALA A 15 16.17 3.48 -2.62
CA ALA A 15 16.11 2.05 -2.34
C ALA A 15 14.67 1.54 -2.10
N ALA A 16 13.80 2.35 -1.50
CA ALA A 16 12.40 2.02 -1.28
C ALA A 16 11.61 1.98 -2.61
N VAL A 17 11.88 2.90 -3.52
CA VAL A 17 11.33 2.90 -4.89
C VAL A 17 11.72 1.62 -5.61
N ASP A 18 12.99 1.24 -5.57
CA ASP A 18 13.48 0.00 -6.18
C ASP A 18 12.79 -1.25 -5.63
N VAL A 19 12.61 -1.31 -4.29
CA VAL A 19 11.90 -2.41 -3.62
C VAL A 19 10.46 -2.47 -4.08
N LEU A 20 9.72 -1.36 -4.03
CA LEU A 20 8.31 -1.33 -4.44
C LEU A 20 8.15 -1.65 -5.92
N THR A 21 9.02 -1.13 -6.78
CA THR A 21 8.99 -1.41 -8.22
C THR A 21 9.09 -2.90 -8.51
N ARG A 22 10.01 -3.62 -7.82
CA ARG A 22 10.15 -5.07 -7.98
C ARG A 22 9.04 -5.86 -7.29
N ALA A 23 8.61 -5.42 -6.11
CA ALA A 23 7.58 -6.12 -5.34
C ALA A 23 6.21 -6.12 -6.03
N PHE A 24 5.89 -5.05 -6.76
CA PHE A 24 4.62 -4.86 -7.45
C PHE A 24 4.68 -5.14 -8.96
N ALA A 25 5.81 -5.66 -9.49
CA ALA A 25 5.99 -5.87 -10.93
C ALA A 25 4.87 -6.72 -11.57
N ASP A 26 4.34 -7.70 -10.83
CA ASP A 26 3.28 -8.62 -11.26
C ASP A 26 1.96 -8.38 -10.51
N ASP A 27 1.80 -7.22 -9.85
CA ASP A 27 0.57 -6.89 -9.13
C ASP A 27 -0.61 -6.71 -10.11
N PRO A 28 -1.75 -7.41 -9.90
CA PRO A 28 -2.89 -7.33 -10.83
C PRO A 28 -3.43 -5.92 -11.03
N GLY A 29 -3.48 -5.11 -9.98
CA GLY A 29 -3.92 -3.70 -10.08
C GLY A 29 -2.95 -2.87 -10.91
N LEU A 30 -1.64 -3.04 -10.70
CA LEU A 30 -0.63 -2.37 -11.51
C LEU A 30 -0.67 -2.82 -12.97
N LEU A 31 -0.82 -4.13 -13.23
CA LEU A 31 -0.93 -4.66 -14.59
C LEU A 31 -2.17 -4.13 -15.32
N PHE A 32 -3.27 -3.95 -14.62
CA PHE A 32 -4.48 -3.31 -15.15
C PHE A 32 -4.24 -1.84 -15.48
N VAL A 33 -3.61 -1.08 -14.59
CA VAL A 33 -3.33 0.35 -14.78
C VAL A 33 -2.30 0.57 -15.88
N LEU A 34 -1.22 -0.19 -15.88
CA LEU A 34 -0.06 -0.08 -16.78
C LEU A 34 0.15 -1.38 -17.58
N PRO A 35 -0.70 -1.70 -18.56
CA PRO A 35 -0.61 -2.95 -19.30
C PRO A 35 0.63 -3.04 -20.20
N ASP A 36 1.16 -1.91 -20.67
CA ASP A 36 2.36 -1.89 -21.50
C ASP A 36 3.61 -2.26 -20.68
N ALA A 37 4.23 -3.37 -21.03
CA ALA A 37 5.40 -3.88 -20.34
C ALA A 37 6.65 -3.00 -20.54
N ALA A 38 6.76 -2.29 -21.67
CA ALA A 38 7.95 -1.49 -22.01
C ALA A 38 8.15 -0.33 -21.03
N ASP A 39 7.07 0.33 -20.62
CA ASP A 39 7.14 1.49 -19.72
C ASP A 39 6.79 1.17 -18.26
N ARG A 40 6.24 -0.01 -17.99
CA ARG A 40 5.67 -0.36 -16.67
C ARG A 40 6.65 -0.13 -15.52
N ALA A 41 7.86 -0.66 -15.61
CA ALA A 41 8.85 -0.51 -14.54
C ALA A 41 9.19 0.96 -14.26
N ARG A 42 9.37 1.75 -15.31
CA ARG A 42 9.68 3.18 -15.21
C ARG A 42 8.53 3.98 -14.60
N LEU A 43 7.30 3.72 -15.04
CA LEU A 43 6.11 4.40 -14.53
C LEU A 43 5.78 3.93 -13.10
N ASN A 44 5.93 2.63 -12.80
CA ASN A 44 5.76 2.11 -11.44
C ASN A 44 6.74 2.76 -10.46
N ALA A 45 8.01 2.95 -10.85
CA ALA A 45 8.99 3.64 -10.01
C ALA A 45 8.54 5.08 -9.66
N ARG A 46 7.93 5.80 -10.62
CA ARG A 46 7.40 7.15 -10.38
C ARG A 46 6.16 7.15 -9.47
N LEU A 47 5.25 6.19 -9.68
CA LEU A 47 4.09 6.01 -8.80
C LEU A 47 4.53 5.66 -7.37
N ALA A 48 5.51 4.76 -7.23
CA ALA A 48 6.07 4.38 -5.94
C ALA A 48 6.71 5.58 -5.23
N GLU A 49 7.49 6.41 -5.94
CA GLU A 49 8.09 7.62 -5.37
C GLU A 49 7.01 8.60 -4.86
N ALA A 50 5.99 8.87 -5.66
CA ALA A 50 4.89 9.74 -5.26
C ALA A 50 4.14 9.18 -4.03
N ALA A 51 3.85 7.87 -4.00
CA ALA A 51 3.21 7.21 -2.87
C ALA A 51 4.06 7.27 -1.59
N LEU A 52 5.38 7.07 -1.71
CA LEU A 52 6.32 7.19 -0.59
C LEU A 52 6.31 8.59 0.01
N ARG A 53 6.51 9.62 -0.83
CA ARG A 53 6.52 11.03 -0.39
C ARG A 53 5.19 11.43 0.22
N TYR A 54 4.09 11.02 -0.40
CA TYR A 54 2.75 11.29 0.11
C TYR A 54 2.54 10.64 1.50
N THR A 55 2.92 9.37 1.66
CA THR A 55 2.77 8.69 2.95
C THR A 55 3.72 9.24 4.01
N MET A 56 4.90 9.71 3.64
CA MET A 56 5.79 10.43 4.59
C MET A 56 5.15 11.71 5.12
N ARG A 57 4.34 12.39 4.30
CA ARG A 57 3.67 13.65 4.64
C ARG A 57 2.40 13.43 5.45
N CYS A 58 1.56 12.48 5.03
CA CYS A 58 0.18 12.31 5.53
C CYS A 58 -0.06 11.01 6.31
N GLY A 59 0.97 10.16 6.47
CA GLY A 59 0.83 8.83 7.05
C GLY A 59 2.05 8.37 7.84
N ALA A 60 2.28 7.06 7.81
CA ALA A 60 3.41 6.39 8.45
C ALA A 60 4.11 5.46 7.45
N ALA A 61 5.19 5.92 6.83
CA ALA A 61 6.01 5.13 5.94
C ALA A 61 7.12 4.43 6.74
N LEU A 62 7.19 3.10 6.61
CA LEU A 62 8.16 2.25 7.31
C LEU A 62 9.03 1.48 6.32
N VAL A 63 10.29 1.26 6.68
CA VAL A 63 11.24 0.41 5.95
C VAL A 63 11.88 -0.58 6.90
N THR A 64 12.41 -1.68 6.35
CA THR A 64 13.24 -2.62 7.13
C THR A 64 14.52 -1.93 7.61
N ASP A 65 14.92 -2.22 8.85
CA ASP A 65 16.16 -1.69 9.42
C ASP A 65 17.39 -2.29 8.71
N GLY A 66 18.50 -1.54 8.68
CA GLY A 66 19.68 -1.87 7.88
C GLY A 66 19.44 -1.58 6.40
N ALA A 67 19.62 -2.61 5.55
CA ALA A 67 19.30 -2.48 4.12
C ALA A 67 17.80 -2.43 3.88
N VAL A 68 17.33 -1.50 3.06
CA VAL A 68 15.92 -1.41 2.66
C VAL A 68 15.59 -2.61 1.77
N ARG A 69 14.86 -3.58 2.32
CA ARG A 69 14.40 -4.82 1.65
C ARG A 69 12.89 -4.97 1.67
N GLY A 70 12.22 -4.09 2.40
CA GLY A 70 10.78 -4.03 2.48
C GLY A 70 10.30 -2.66 2.91
N VAL A 71 9.08 -2.33 2.52
CA VAL A 71 8.41 -1.04 2.71
C VAL A 71 6.96 -1.28 3.09
N ALA A 72 6.44 -0.53 4.06
CA ALA A 72 5.01 -0.47 4.37
C ALA A 72 4.54 0.98 4.43
N LEU A 73 3.43 1.27 3.76
CA LEU A 73 2.80 2.58 3.72
C LEU A 73 1.45 2.49 4.43
N TRP A 74 1.34 3.19 5.55
CA TRP A 74 0.19 3.17 6.43
C TRP A 74 -0.44 4.55 6.57
N PHE A 75 -1.76 4.60 6.72
CA PHE A 75 -2.50 5.79 7.05
C PHE A 75 -3.20 5.59 8.41
N PRO A 76 -2.99 6.51 9.38
CA PRO A 76 -3.63 6.40 10.69
C PRO A 76 -5.14 6.72 10.62
N PRO A 77 -5.92 6.35 11.65
CA PRO A 77 -7.38 6.59 11.69
C PRO A 77 -7.77 8.06 11.57
N ASP A 78 -6.87 8.95 11.95
CA ASP A 78 -7.02 10.41 11.95
C ASP A 78 -6.17 11.09 10.87
N ALA A 79 -5.79 10.32 9.83
CA ALA A 79 -5.01 10.89 8.72
C ALA A 79 -5.73 12.11 8.14
N PRO A 80 -5.05 13.26 8.05
CA PRO A 80 -5.66 14.45 7.47
C PRO A 80 -5.96 14.20 5.98
N LEU A 81 -7.07 14.76 5.51
CA LEU A 81 -7.31 14.79 4.07
C LEU A 81 -6.19 15.61 3.40
N PRO A 82 -5.65 15.15 2.26
CA PRO A 82 -4.58 15.84 1.57
C PRO A 82 -5.05 17.21 1.08
N THR A 83 -4.23 18.22 1.32
CA THR A 83 -4.43 19.54 0.73
C THR A 83 -3.88 19.60 -0.70
N PRO A 84 -4.29 20.57 -1.53
CA PRO A 84 -3.67 20.78 -2.85
C PRO A 84 -2.14 20.99 -2.76
N ALA A 85 -1.64 21.61 -1.68
CA ALA A 85 -0.20 21.77 -1.45
C ALA A 85 0.47 20.40 -1.20
N ASP A 86 -0.10 19.55 -0.37
CA ASP A 86 0.43 18.21 -0.09
C ASP A 86 0.53 17.37 -1.37
N THR A 87 -0.49 17.39 -2.21
CA THR A 87 -0.49 16.64 -3.48
C THR A 87 0.51 17.18 -4.49
N ALA A 88 0.73 18.49 -4.52
CA ALA A 88 1.73 19.12 -5.38
C ALA A 88 3.16 18.80 -4.91
N GLU A 89 3.47 18.98 -3.62
CA GLU A 89 4.80 18.76 -3.05
C GLU A 89 5.23 17.28 -3.10
N THR A 90 4.29 16.35 -2.98
CA THR A 90 4.57 14.90 -3.00
C THR A 90 4.59 14.31 -4.41
N GLY A 91 4.21 15.08 -5.42
CA GLY A 91 4.16 14.64 -6.82
C GLY A 91 2.87 13.89 -7.21
N ILE A 92 1.94 13.67 -6.28
CA ILE A 92 0.64 13.03 -6.57
C ILE A 92 -0.14 13.80 -7.64
N ALA A 93 -0.14 15.14 -7.58
CA ALA A 93 -0.81 15.98 -8.57
C ALA A 93 -0.26 15.80 -10.00
N ALA A 94 0.99 15.37 -10.15
CA ALA A 94 1.62 15.15 -11.44
C ALA A 94 1.33 13.74 -12.03
N VAL A 95 0.80 12.81 -11.23
CA VAL A 95 0.56 11.42 -11.65
C VAL A 95 -0.30 11.31 -12.92
N PRO A 96 -1.42 12.05 -13.09
CA PRO A 96 -2.21 11.96 -14.32
C PRO A 96 -1.40 12.26 -15.60
N ALA A 97 -0.59 13.32 -15.57
CA ALA A 97 0.26 13.69 -16.70
C ALA A 97 1.42 12.70 -16.91
N LEU A 98 1.91 12.11 -15.82
CA LEU A 98 3.04 11.18 -15.84
C LEU A 98 2.69 9.84 -16.50
N ILE A 99 1.51 9.27 -16.17
CA ILE A 99 1.10 7.95 -16.67
C ILE A 99 0.23 8.04 -17.93
N GLY A 100 -0.25 9.24 -18.28
CA GLY A 100 -1.10 9.50 -19.42
C GLY A 100 -2.58 9.19 -19.18
N GLU A 101 -3.45 9.75 -20.03
CA GLU A 101 -4.90 9.75 -19.85
C GLU A 101 -5.50 8.33 -19.69
N ALA A 102 -5.09 7.40 -20.56
CA ALA A 102 -5.63 6.04 -20.55
C ALA A 102 -5.26 5.27 -19.27
N ALA A 103 -4.02 5.39 -18.79
CA ALA A 103 -3.58 4.77 -17.55
C ALA A 103 -4.23 5.46 -16.33
N TRP A 104 -4.32 6.79 -16.36
CA TRP A 104 -4.99 7.55 -15.31
C TRP A 104 -6.47 7.18 -15.19
N SER A 105 -7.19 7.02 -16.31
CA SER A 105 -8.60 6.60 -16.29
C SER A 105 -8.77 5.22 -15.61
N ARG A 106 -7.87 4.26 -15.90
CA ARG A 106 -7.91 2.96 -15.23
C ARG A 106 -7.56 3.06 -13.74
N PHE A 107 -6.54 3.83 -13.40
CA PHE A 107 -6.16 4.07 -12.00
C PHE A 107 -7.29 4.75 -11.20
N ALA A 108 -7.88 5.81 -11.75
CA ALA A 108 -8.98 6.53 -11.11
C ALA A 108 -10.21 5.63 -10.92
N ARG A 109 -10.51 4.74 -11.87
CA ARG A 109 -11.60 3.75 -11.75
C ARG A 109 -11.32 2.76 -10.62
N LEU A 110 -10.10 2.22 -10.54
CA LEU A 110 -9.70 1.31 -9.48
C LEU A 110 -9.87 1.98 -8.10
N ILE A 111 -9.30 3.17 -7.93
CA ILE A 111 -9.36 3.90 -6.65
C ILE A 111 -10.80 4.29 -6.31
N ALA A 112 -11.55 4.88 -7.24
CA ALA A 112 -12.94 5.26 -6.99
C ALA A 112 -13.82 4.07 -6.59
N HIS A 113 -13.59 2.89 -7.19
CA HIS A 113 -14.31 1.68 -6.82
C HIS A 113 -13.99 1.26 -5.38
N LEU A 114 -12.71 1.22 -4.99
CA LEU A 114 -12.28 0.88 -3.63
C LEU A 114 -12.77 1.93 -2.61
N ASP A 115 -12.73 3.21 -2.94
CA ASP A 115 -13.20 4.30 -2.07
C ASP A 115 -14.71 4.20 -1.73
N THR A 116 -15.53 3.62 -2.63
CA THR A 116 -16.95 3.36 -2.32
C THR A 116 -17.15 2.21 -1.32
N LEU A 117 -16.25 1.24 -1.31
CA LEU A 117 -16.33 0.03 -0.49
C LEU A 117 -15.65 0.19 0.87
N HIS A 118 -14.59 0.99 0.92
CA HIS A 118 -13.80 1.20 2.13
C HIS A 118 -14.67 1.59 3.34
N PRO A 119 -15.50 2.64 3.32
CA PRO A 119 -16.35 3.02 4.47
C PRO A 119 -17.45 1.99 4.79
N VAL A 120 -17.83 1.15 3.84
CA VAL A 120 -18.81 0.08 4.05
C VAL A 120 -18.19 -1.07 4.85
N HIS A 121 -16.97 -1.45 4.55
CA HIS A 121 -16.29 -2.61 5.13
C HIS A 121 -15.40 -2.25 6.33
N ALA A 122 -15.02 -0.98 6.46
CA ALA A 122 -14.25 -0.45 7.58
C ALA A 122 -14.85 0.88 8.10
N PRO A 123 -16.10 0.89 8.60
CA PRO A 123 -16.81 2.12 9.00
C PRO A 123 -16.24 2.75 10.29
N GLN A 124 -15.50 2.01 11.11
CA GLN A 124 -14.92 2.49 12.35
C GLN A 124 -13.50 3.04 12.09
N PRO A 125 -12.98 3.96 12.92
CA PRO A 125 -11.60 4.39 12.84
C PRO A 125 -10.64 3.20 12.81
N HIS A 126 -9.70 3.20 11.87
CA HIS A 126 -8.74 2.11 11.66
C HIS A 126 -7.45 2.59 11.01
N TRP A 127 -6.39 1.81 11.15
CA TRP A 127 -5.18 1.97 10.34
C TRP A 127 -5.38 1.35 8.95
N TYR A 128 -5.09 2.09 7.91
CA TYR A 128 -5.16 1.61 6.54
C TYR A 128 -3.78 1.27 6.00
N LEU A 129 -3.57 0.01 5.58
CA LEU A 129 -2.36 -0.42 4.90
C LEU A 129 -2.52 -0.22 3.39
N GLY A 130 -2.04 0.91 2.88
CA GLY A 130 -2.12 1.23 1.45
C GLY A 130 -1.14 0.42 0.59
N MET A 131 0.08 0.14 1.10
CA MET A 131 1.07 -0.68 0.38
C MET A 131 1.93 -1.48 1.36
N LEU A 132 2.23 -2.73 1.00
CA LEU A 132 3.26 -3.56 1.63
C LEU A 132 4.06 -4.27 0.54
N GLY A 133 5.30 -3.86 0.35
CA GLY A 133 6.21 -4.47 -0.62
C GLY A 133 7.45 -5.04 0.07
N VAL A 134 7.80 -6.27 -0.27
CA VAL A 134 9.08 -6.91 0.11
C VAL A 134 9.78 -7.33 -1.16
N ASP A 135 11.05 -6.98 -1.29
CA ASP A 135 11.89 -7.38 -2.41
C ASP A 135 11.77 -8.89 -2.64
N PRO A 136 11.42 -9.35 -3.86
CA PRO A 136 11.22 -10.76 -4.15
C PRO A 136 12.35 -11.69 -3.68
N ALA A 137 13.61 -11.23 -3.75
CA ALA A 137 14.77 -11.98 -3.28
C ALA A 137 14.80 -12.19 -1.75
N TRP A 138 14.00 -11.42 -1.00
CA TRP A 138 13.98 -11.42 0.47
C TRP A 138 12.62 -11.77 1.07
N GLN A 139 11.68 -12.22 0.26
CA GLN A 139 10.37 -12.68 0.72
C GLN A 139 10.47 -13.94 1.58
N ARG A 140 9.41 -14.25 2.34
CA ARG A 140 9.27 -15.42 3.22
C ARG A 140 10.31 -15.50 4.36
N GLN A 141 10.98 -14.40 4.67
CA GLN A 141 11.94 -14.27 5.76
C GLN A 141 11.42 -13.43 6.96
N GLY A 142 10.11 -13.14 7.00
CA GLY A 142 9.50 -12.40 8.11
C GLY A 142 9.50 -10.87 7.95
N LEU A 143 10.09 -10.30 6.88
CA LEU A 143 10.19 -8.84 6.70
C LEU A 143 8.83 -8.14 6.67
N GLY A 144 7.86 -8.70 5.95
CA GLY A 144 6.51 -8.13 5.91
C GLY A 144 5.83 -8.10 7.29
N ALA A 145 6.02 -9.14 8.11
CA ALA A 145 5.53 -9.15 9.49
C ALA A 145 6.20 -8.06 10.33
N ALA A 146 7.53 -7.94 10.25
CA ALA A 146 8.29 -6.91 10.95
C ALA A 146 7.81 -5.48 10.60
N LEU A 147 7.45 -5.23 9.33
CA LEU A 147 6.93 -3.95 8.88
C LEU A 147 5.51 -3.63 9.39
N MET A 148 4.71 -4.66 9.70
CA MET A 148 3.36 -4.48 10.25
C MET A 148 3.33 -4.36 11.77
N THR A 149 4.24 -5.04 12.48
CA THR A 149 4.26 -5.12 13.94
C THR A 149 4.18 -3.76 14.65
N PRO A 150 4.93 -2.70 14.26
CA PRO A 150 4.86 -1.42 14.95
C PRO A 150 3.47 -0.76 14.88
N VAL A 151 2.77 -0.93 13.75
CA VAL A 151 1.41 -0.39 13.58
C VAL A 151 0.39 -1.25 14.30
N PHE A 152 0.49 -2.58 14.25
CA PHE A 152 -0.37 -3.47 15.04
C PHE A 152 -0.29 -3.14 16.52
N SER A 153 0.91 -2.95 17.07
CA SER A 153 1.09 -2.56 18.47
C SER A 153 0.46 -1.21 18.82
N LYS A 154 0.45 -0.25 17.88
CA LYS A 154 -0.25 1.04 18.08
C LYS A 154 -1.76 0.87 18.00
N ALA A 155 -2.24 0.13 17.02
CA ALA A 155 -3.65 -0.16 16.80
C ALA A 155 -4.27 -0.88 18.02
N ASP A 156 -3.59 -1.94 18.50
CA ASP A 156 -4.03 -2.71 19.67
C ASP A 156 -4.11 -1.84 20.93
N ARG A 157 -3.07 -1.03 21.22
CA ARG A 157 -3.10 -0.10 22.36
C ARG A 157 -4.18 0.97 22.27
N ALA A 158 -4.55 1.38 21.06
CA ALA A 158 -5.61 2.37 20.84
C ALA A 158 -7.01 1.76 20.74
N GLY A 159 -7.13 0.43 20.74
CA GLY A 159 -8.40 -0.27 20.56
C GLY A 159 -9.00 -0.08 19.15
N VAL A 160 -8.16 0.20 18.14
CA VAL A 160 -8.60 0.41 16.75
C VAL A 160 -8.15 -0.73 15.85
N GLY A 161 -8.92 -1.02 14.79
CA GLY A 161 -8.59 -2.06 13.84
C GLY A 161 -7.55 -1.65 12.79
N CYS A 162 -7.24 -2.60 11.89
CA CYS A 162 -6.50 -2.34 10.66
C CYS A 162 -7.34 -2.83 9.47
N TYR A 163 -7.20 -2.16 8.32
CA TYR A 163 -7.86 -2.51 7.06
C TYR A 163 -6.85 -2.53 5.90
N LEU A 164 -7.13 -3.34 4.90
CA LEU A 164 -6.39 -3.41 3.64
C LEU A 164 -7.22 -4.03 2.53
N GLU A 165 -6.79 -3.84 1.29
CA GLU A 165 -7.24 -4.57 0.10
C GLU A 165 -6.13 -5.49 -0.38
N ALA A 166 -6.45 -6.78 -0.60
CA ALA A 166 -5.52 -7.79 -1.09
C ALA A 166 -5.86 -8.16 -2.54
N PRO A 167 -4.93 -7.96 -3.50
CA PRO A 167 -5.22 -8.19 -4.92
C PRO A 167 -5.03 -9.63 -5.39
N THR A 168 -4.63 -10.55 -4.51
CA THR A 168 -4.45 -11.97 -4.84
C THR A 168 -4.87 -12.87 -3.67
N ALA A 169 -5.30 -14.10 -3.98
CA ALA A 169 -5.60 -15.11 -2.96
C ALA A 169 -4.37 -15.43 -2.07
N ALA A 170 -3.17 -15.38 -2.64
CA ALA A 170 -1.92 -15.56 -1.89
C ALA A 170 -1.72 -14.44 -0.86
N ASN A 171 -2.01 -13.18 -1.22
CA ASN A 171 -1.95 -12.05 -0.31
C ASN A 171 -3.06 -12.15 0.77
N ALA A 172 -4.28 -12.52 0.39
CA ALA A 172 -5.37 -12.73 1.34
C ALA A 172 -4.99 -13.81 2.37
N HIS A 173 -4.45 -14.93 1.93
CA HIS A 173 -3.93 -15.98 2.83
C HIS A 173 -2.78 -15.47 3.72
N TYR A 174 -1.85 -14.71 3.16
CA TYR A 174 -0.76 -14.10 3.93
C TYR A 174 -1.26 -13.21 5.07
N TYR A 175 -2.27 -12.37 4.80
CA TYR A 175 -2.86 -11.48 5.80
C TYR A 175 -3.77 -12.22 6.79
N ALA A 176 -4.49 -13.26 6.35
CA ALA A 176 -5.28 -14.11 7.25
C ALA A 176 -4.43 -14.73 8.37
N ASN A 177 -3.21 -15.19 8.04
CA ASN A 177 -2.25 -15.70 9.02
C ASN A 177 -1.68 -14.61 9.96
N ARG A 178 -2.15 -13.35 9.83
CA ARG A 178 -1.76 -12.20 10.68
C ARG A 178 -2.94 -11.52 11.34
N GLY A 179 -4.04 -12.26 11.44
CA GLY A 179 -5.23 -11.83 12.17
C GLY A 179 -6.22 -11.02 11.33
N PHE A 180 -5.97 -10.83 10.03
CA PHE A 180 -6.99 -10.26 9.16
C PHE A 180 -8.03 -11.33 8.78
N ARG A 181 -9.27 -10.89 8.63
CA ARG A 181 -10.35 -11.69 8.05
C ARG A 181 -10.92 -11.00 6.83
N VAL A 182 -11.38 -11.76 5.86
CA VAL A 182 -12.12 -11.23 4.71
C VAL A 182 -13.46 -10.68 5.22
N VAL A 183 -13.76 -9.43 4.88
CA VAL A 183 -15.01 -8.75 5.20
C VAL A 183 -15.84 -8.42 3.96
N GLY A 184 -15.29 -8.63 2.78
CA GLY A 184 -15.93 -8.52 1.49
C GLY A 184 -14.98 -8.90 0.38
N GLU A 185 -15.53 -9.12 -0.80
CA GLU A 185 -14.79 -9.39 -2.04
C GLU A 185 -15.43 -8.59 -3.17
N THR A 186 -14.64 -8.20 -4.15
CA THR A 186 -15.14 -7.43 -5.30
C THR A 186 -14.29 -7.65 -6.53
N ASP A 187 -14.91 -7.53 -7.71
CA ASP A 187 -14.23 -7.41 -8.98
C ASP A 187 -14.21 -5.93 -9.41
N VAL A 188 -13.04 -5.43 -9.79
CA VAL A 188 -12.93 -4.06 -10.30
C VAL A 188 -13.62 -3.96 -11.65
N PRO A 189 -14.59 -3.04 -11.86
CA PRO A 189 -15.32 -2.91 -13.10
C PRO A 189 -14.42 -2.78 -14.34
N GLU A 190 -14.78 -3.48 -15.41
CA GLU A 190 -14.07 -3.49 -16.69
C GLU A 190 -12.61 -3.94 -16.57
N SER A 191 -12.32 -4.84 -15.62
CA SER A 191 -10.99 -5.40 -15.42
C SER A 191 -11.08 -6.90 -15.06
N ASN A 192 -9.92 -7.56 -14.95
CA ASN A 192 -9.79 -8.92 -14.40
C ASN A 192 -9.18 -8.87 -12.97
N VAL A 193 -9.31 -7.74 -12.28
CA VAL A 193 -8.75 -7.55 -10.95
C VAL A 193 -9.79 -7.92 -9.90
N HIS A 194 -9.54 -8.99 -9.16
CA HIS A 194 -10.31 -9.38 -7.99
C HIS A 194 -9.62 -8.89 -6.72
N ILE A 195 -10.39 -8.38 -5.75
CA ILE A 195 -9.88 -7.78 -4.51
C ILE A 195 -10.59 -8.41 -3.32
N TRP A 196 -9.81 -8.85 -2.34
CA TRP A 196 -10.25 -9.22 -1.00
C TRP A 196 -10.16 -8.01 -0.08
N LEU A 197 -11.29 -7.58 0.48
CA LEU A 197 -11.38 -6.52 1.48
C LEU A 197 -11.18 -7.16 2.84
N MET A 198 -10.15 -6.76 3.57
CA MET A 198 -9.74 -7.47 4.79
C MET A 198 -9.58 -6.54 5.98
N ARG A 199 -10.04 -7.01 7.14
CA ARG A 199 -9.96 -6.28 8.40
C ARG A 199 -9.35 -7.14 9.50
N ARG A 200 -8.51 -6.50 10.33
CA ARG A 200 -8.00 -7.03 11.59
C ARG A 200 -8.60 -6.22 12.73
N ASP A 201 -9.25 -6.88 13.68
CA ASP A 201 -9.70 -6.26 14.92
C ASP A 201 -8.51 -6.12 15.90
N PRO A 202 -8.54 -5.13 16.83
CA PRO A 202 -7.45 -4.98 17.81
C PRO A 202 -7.36 -6.24 18.68
N ALA A 203 -6.14 -6.61 19.07
CA ALA A 203 -5.94 -7.65 20.07
C ALA A 203 -6.36 -7.12 21.46
N SER A 204 -6.99 -8.00 22.25
CA SER A 204 -7.40 -7.72 23.62
C SER A 204 -6.21 -7.63 24.55
#